data_5db92ea0135a02e1436e1d762cf991ed
#
_entry.id   5db92ea0135a02e1436e1d762cf991ed
#
_cell.length_a   1.000
_cell.length_b   1.000
_cell.length_c   1.000
_cell.angle_alpha   90.00
_cell.angle_beta   90.00
_cell.angle_gamma   90.00
#
_symmetry.space_group_name_H-M   'P 1'
#
loop_
_entity.id
_entity.type
_entity.pdbx_description
1 polymer ?
#
loop_
_entity_poly.entity_id
_entity_poly.type
_entity_poly.pdbx_seq_one_letter_code
_entity_poly.pdbx_strand_id
1 'polypeptide(L)'
;MGKSSTKPKGATSYRDTAFGIIPRSKLINLEIEGTKRGLEYIENLLSRQKDKKISPDLILGLHKVSFSCILPKWAGKLRVIQVAFSGKEAPAFYQLSELVMNFCRDTEERISHLPNQDKENFVLDVVALLAWFQHKFVFIHPFQDYNGRTARMLTILILLRLGLPPIELRSETESDRRSYLNAMQKGDQGDLSLLEKLISQALTESLENIKNL
;
A
#
# COMPACT_ATOMS: atom_id res chain seq x y z
N MET A 1 14.17 31.98 0.58
CA MET A 1 13.43 32.05 1.86
C MET A 1 13.22 30.64 2.37
N GLY A 2 14.00 30.19 3.35
CA GLY A 2 13.86 28.88 3.98
C GLY A 2 12.53 28.79 4.71
N LYS A 3 11.70 27.81 4.36
CA LYS A 3 10.48 27.51 5.12
C LYS A 3 10.89 26.97 6.49
N SER A 4 10.85 27.82 7.48
CA SER A 4 11.01 27.44 8.89
C SER A 4 9.99 26.36 9.22
N SER A 5 10.45 25.15 9.53
CA SER A 5 9.58 24.09 10.03
C SER A 5 9.14 24.43 11.45
N THR A 6 7.95 24.94 11.60
CA THR A 6 7.35 25.29 12.90
C THR A 6 6.78 24.07 13.66
N LYS A 7 7.17 22.85 13.26
CA LYS A 7 6.63 21.62 13.86
C LYS A 7 7.35 21.29 15.16
N PRO A 8 6.62 21.00 16.25
CA PRO A 8 7.23 20.49 17.46
C PRO A 8 8.00 19.19 17.20
N LYS A 9 9.12 18.99 17.89
CA LYS A 9 9.89 17.74 17.82
C LYS A 9 9.00 16.57 18.22
N GLY A 10 8.92 15.52 17.38
CA GLY A 10 8.06 14.36 17.62
C GLY A 10 6.59 14.52 17.22
N ALA A 11 6.20 15.67 16.66
CA ALA A 11 4.84 15.86 16.16
C ALA A 11 4.67 15.31 14.73
N THR A 12 3.41 15.01 14.36
CA THR A 12 3.06 14.64 12.99
C THR A 12 3.45 15.74 12.00
N SER A 13 3.75 15.34 10.75
CA SER A 13 3.95 16.30 9.68
C SER A 13 2.65 16.92 9.13
N TYR A 14 1.48 16.44 9.56
CA TYR A 14 0.17 16.87 9.04
C TYR A 14 -0.38 18.03 9.84
N ARG A 15 -0.59 19.15 9.15
CA ARG A 15 -1.23 20.33 9.76
C ARG A 15 -2.76 20.21 9.83
N ASP A 16 -3.34 19.35 8.99
CA ASP A 16 -4.80 19.24 8.79
C ASP A 16 -5.36 17.89 9.24
N THR A 17 -4.82 17.28 10.28
CA THR A 17 -5.46 16.11 10.90
C THR A 17 -6.74 16.53 11.61
N ALA A 18 -7.65 15.59 11.84
CA ALA A 18 -8.86 15.82 12.65
C ALA A 18 -8.52 16.34 14.06
N PHE A 19 -7.30 16.10 14.54
CA PHE A 19 -6.84 16.42 15.90
C PHE A 19 -5.79 17.56 15.89
N GLY A 20 -5.62 18.25 14.78
CA GLY A 20 -4.54 19.22 14.61
C GLY A 20 -3.15 18.54 14.59
N ILE A 21 -2.14 19.21 15.19
CA ILE A 21 -0.80 18.65 15.35
C ILE A 21 -0.75 17.81 16.62
N ILE A 22 -0.52 16.50 16.47
CA ILE A 22 -0.45 15.55 17.58
C ILE A 22 0.93 14.88 17.67
N PRO A 23 1.35 14.42 18.89
CA PRO A 23 2.58 13.66 19.06
C PRO A 23 2.61 12.39 18.20
N ARG A 24 3.80 12.00 17.74
CA ARG A 24 4.00 10.80 16.92
C ARG A 24 3.43 9.53 17.58
N SER A 25 3.55 9.38 18.89
CA SER A 25 3.01 8.25 19.64
C SER A 25 1.49 8.12 19.50
N LYS A 26 0.76 9.23 19.58
CA LYS A 26 -0.71 9.24 19.37
C LYS A 26 -1.07 8.95 17.91
N LEU A 27 -0.29 9.51 16.97
CA LEU A 27 -0.52 9.26 15.54
C LEU A 27 -0.36 7.78 15.19
N ILE A 28 0.68 7.10 15.70
CA ILE A 28 0.92 5.68 15.46
C ILE A 28 -0.31 4.84 15.88
N ASN A 29 -0.88 5.09 17.06
CA ASN A 29 -2.06 4.35 17.52
C ASN A 29 -3.26 4.55 16.58
N LEU A 30 -3.51 5.77 16.12
CA LEU A 30 -4.56 6.06 15.15
C LEU A 30 -4.31 5.39 13.80
N GLU A 31 -3.05 5.32 13.38
CA GLU A 31 -2.62 4.65 12.16
C GLU A 31 -2.81 3.13 12.23
N ILE A 32 -2.52 2.51 13.38
CA ILE A 32 -2.77 1.08 13.65
C ILE A 32 -4.27 0.79 13.58
N GLU A 33 -5.08 1.55 14.30
CA GLU A 33 -6.53 1.42 14.27
C GLU A 33 -7.12 1.67 12.87
N GLY A 34 -6.53 2.60 12.13
CA GLY A 34 -6.90 2.86 10.75
C GLY A 34 -6.60 1.66 9.83
N THR A 35 -5.43 1.07 9.99
CA THR A 35 -5.05 -0.13 9.23
C THR A 35 -5.95 -1.31 9.58
N LYS A 36 -6.27 -1.52 10.86
CA LYS A 36 -7.20 -2.55 11.31
C LYS A 36 -8.57 -2.42 10.63
N ARG A 37 -9.17 -1.21 10.66
CA ARG A 37 -10.43 -0.97 9.94
C ARG A 37 -10.34 -1.25 8.44
N GLY A 38 -9.20 -0.94 7.83
CA GLY A 38 -8.96 -1.26 6.42
C GLY A 38 -8.93 -2.76 6.15
N LEU A 39 -8.31 -3.56 7.03
CA LEU A 39 -8.28 -5.02 6.93
C LEU A 39 -9.67 -5.62 7.15
N GLU A 40 -10.41 -5.17 8.15
CA GLU A 40 -11.81 -5.57 8.40
C GLU A 40 -12.70 -5.24 7.18
N TYR A 41 -12.48 -4.09 6.53
CA TYR A 41 -13.17 -3.74 5.29
C TYR A 41 -12.86 -4.73 4.16
N ILE A 42 -11.60 -5.14 4.00
CA ILE A 42 -11.18 -6.14 3.01
C ILE A 42 -11.85 -7.49 3.29
N GLU A 43 -11.82 -7.98 4.53
CA GLU A 43 -12.45 -9.23 4.93
C GLU A 43 -13.95 -9.23 4.66
N ASN A 44 -14.66 -8.18 5.05
CA ASN A 44 -16.08 -8.00 4.78
C ASN A 44 -16.40 -7.92 3.27
N LEU A 45 -15.50 -7.37 2.49
CA LEU A 45 -15.65 -7.27 1.05
C LEU A 45 -15.54 -8.65 0.39
N LEU A 46 -14.47 -9.40 0.73
CA LEU A 46 -14.19 -10.72 0.19
C LEU A 46 -15.18 -11.80 0.67
N SER A 47 -15.74 -11.68 1.88
CA SER A 47 -16.79 -12.56 2.35
C SER A 47 -18.08 -12.46 1.53
N ARG A 48 -18.36 -11.26 0.98
CA ARG A 48 -19.52 -11.03 0.11
C ARG A 48 -19.24 -11.33 -1.36
N GLN A 49 -18.04 -11.06 -1.81
CA GLN A 49 -17.61 -11.21 -3.20
C GLN A 49 -16.13 -11.63 -3.24
N LYS A 50 -15.90 -12.95 -3.26
CA LYS A 50 -14.53 -13.52 -3.20
C LYS A 50 -13.62 -13.00 -4.32
N ASP A 51 -14.17 -12.84 -5.54
CA ASP A 51 -13.43 -12.38 -6.72
C ASP A 51 -13.53 -10.86 -6.94
N LYS A 52 -13.64 -10.09 -5.86
CA LYS A 52 -13.73 -8.63 -5.98
C LYS A 52 -12.52 -8.06 -6.69
N LYS A 53 -12.76 -7.44 -7.85
CA LYS A 53 -11.73 -6.82 -8.68
C LYS A 53 -11.19 -5.53 -8.05
N ILE A 54 -9.90 -5.29 -8.26
CA ILE A 54 -9.28 -4.00 -7.94
C ILE A 54 -9.87 -2.94 -8.86
N SER A 55 -10.40 -1.88 -8.27
CA SER A 55 -11.02 -0.77 -8.98
C SER A 55 -10.68 0.56 -8.31
N PRO A 56 -10.79 1.70 -9.01
CA PRO A 56 -10.60 3.01 -8.38
C PRO A 56 -11.48 3.19 -7.15
N ASP A 57 -12.76 2.82 -7.21
CA ASP A 57 -13.70 2.95 -6.09
C ASP A 57 -13.29 2.11 -4.89
N LEU A 58 -12.78 0.89 -5.12
CA LEU A 58 -12.25 0.04 -4.06
C LEU A 58 -11.04 0.70 -3.39
N ILE A 59 -10.09 1.20 -4.17
CA ILE A 59 -8.89 1.89 -3.68
C ILE A 59 -9.27 3.12 -2.85
N LEU A 60 -10.16 3.96 -3.37
CA LEU A 60 -10.64 5.16 -2.68
C LEU A 60 -11.42 4.80 -1.42
N GLY A 61 -12.29 3.78 -1.48
CA GLY A 61 -13.07 3.29 -0.35
C GLY A 61 -12.20 2.75 0.77
N LEU A 62 -11.21 1.92 0.45
CA LEU A 62 -10.24 1.38 1.42
C LEU A 62 -9.48 2.50 2.12
N HIS A 63 -8.92 3.43 1.37
CA HIS A 63 -8.19 4.58 1.94
C HIS A 63 -9.12 5.44 2.82
N LYS A 64 -10.37 5.66 2.42
CA LYS A 64 -11.35 6.41 3.20
C LYS A 64 -11.65 5.73 4.52
N VAL A 65 -12.00 4.45 4.50
CA VAL A 65 -12.32 3.68 5.71
C VAL A 65 -11.14 3.65 6.68
N SER A 66 -9.94 3.47 6.17
CA SER A 66 -8.73 3.40 6.99
C SER A 66 -8.37 4.74 7.62
N PHE A 67 -8.43 5.84 6.89
CA PHE A 67 -7.74 7.07 7.31
C PHE A 67 -8.65 8.31 7.47
N SER A 68 -9.97 8.20 7.28
CA SER A 68 -10.88 9.35 7.43
C SER A 68 -10.94 9.91 8.86
N CYS A 69 -10.69 9.09 9.87
CA CYS A 69 -10.60 9.56 11.26
C CYS A 69 -9.35 10.44 11.51
N ILE A 70 -8.29 10.27 10.71
CA ILE A 70 -7.04 11.05 10.81
C ILE A 70 -7.07 12.23 9.84
N LEU A 71 -7.47 11.98 8.60
CA LEU A 71 -7.45 12.93 7.49
C LEU A 71 -8.84 13.10 6.84
N PRO A 72 -9.83 13.64 7.56
CA PRO A 72 -11.22 13.68 7.07
C PRO A 72 -11.41 14.43 5.75
N LYS A 73 -10.54 15.41 5.46
CA LYS A 73 -10.61 16.21 4.23
C LYS A 73 -10.05 15.49 3.00
N TRP A 74 -9.09 14.57 3.19
CA TRP A 74 -8.28 13.98 2.10
C TRP A 74 -8.49 12.48 1.92
N ALA A 75 -8.88 11.79 2.99
CA ALA A 75 -9.07 10.34 2.93
C ALA A 75 -10.10 9.94 1.87
N GLY A 76 -9.74 8.98 1.05
CA GLY A 76 -10.57 8.49 -0.03
C GLY A 76 -10.70 9.42 -1.24
N LYS A 77 -9.80 10.40 -1.36
CA LYS A 77 -9.77 11.32 -2.51
C LYS A 77 -8.39 11.32 -3.14
N LEU A 78 -8.35 11.34 -4.47
CA LEU A 78 -7.10 11.59 -5.18
C LEU A 78 -6.55 12.97 -4.79
N ARG A 79 -5.23 13.07 -4.66
CA ARG A 79 -4.61 14.37 -4.39
C ARG A 79 -4.84 15.36 -5.53
N VAL A 80 -5.01 16.61 -5.18
CA VAL A 80 -5.17 17.73 -6.12
C VAL A 80 -3.97 18.68 -6.08
N ILE A 81 -2.89 18.26 -5.45
CA ILE A 81 -1.63 19.00 -5.33
C ILE A 81 -0.46 18.14 -5.80
N GLN A 82 0.60 18.79 -6.26
CA GLN A 82 1.85 18.12 -6.54
C GLN A 82 2.53 17.74 -5.23
N VAL A 83 3.07 16.52 -5.18
CA VAL A 83 3.79 15.99 -4.02
C VAL A 83 5.12 15.39 -4.45
N ALA A 84 6.08 15.39 -3.54
CA ALA A 84 7.36 14.71 -3.70
C ALA A 84 7.52 13.68 -2.57
N PHE A 85 8.10 12.54 -2.90
CA PHE A 85 8.42 11.48 -1.95
C PHE A 85 9.73 10.78 -2.32
N SER A 86 10.47 10.33 -1.33
CA SER A 86 11.76 9.64 -1.55
C SER A 86 12.73 10.39 -2.49
N GLY A 87 12.72 11.73 -2.44
CA GLY A 87 13.62 12.58 -3.23
C GLY A 87 13.20 12.78 -4.70
N LYS A 88 12.04 12.30 -5.11
CA LYS A 88 11.49 12.47 -6.47
C LYS A 88 10.09 13.08 -6.45
N GLU A 89 9.68 13.69 -7.56
CA GLU A 89 8.31 14.13 -7.76
C GLU A 89 7.42 12.96 -8.17
N ALA A 90 6.21 12.93 -7.61
CA ALA A 90 5.16 12.04 -8.08
C ALA A 90 4.64 12.49 -9.45
N PRO A 91 3.97 11.63 -10.23
CA PRO A 91 3.24 12.02 -11.43
C PRO A 91 2.33 13.21 -11.19
N ALA A 92 2.06 13.99 -12.23
CA ALA A 92 1.23 15.17 -12.11
C ALA A 92 -0.18 14.83 -11.59
N PHE A 93 -0.69 15.61 -10.65
CA PHE A 93 -1.97 15.30 -9.97
C PHE A 93 -3.17 15.23 -10.92
N TYR A 94 -3.16 15.99 -12.02
CA TYR A 94 -4.23 15.96 -13.03
C TYR A 94 -4.25 14.68 -13.89
N GLN A 95 -3.18 13.87 -13.85
CA GLN A 95 -3.12 12.57 -14.54
C GLN A 95 -3.60 11.41 -13.67
N LEU A 96 -3.84 11.63 -12.37
CA LEU A 96 -4.07 10.54 -11.41
C LEU A 96 -5.31 9.70 -11.73
N SER A 97 -6.37 10.32 -12.21
CA SER A 97 -7.60 9.57 -12.56
C SER A 97 -7.31 8.51 -13.63
N GLU A 98 -6.60 8.88 -14.67
CA GLU A 98 -6.20 7.98 -15.76
C GLU A 98 -5.18 6.94 -15.26
N LEU A 99 -4.14 7.38 -14.54
CA LEU A 99 -3.10 6.49 -14.02
C LEU A 99 -3.68 5.42 -13.07
N VAL A 100 -4.59 5.79 -12.19
CA VAL A 100 -5.24 4.84 -11.27
C VAL A 100 -6.16 3.89 -12.02
N MET A 101 -6.92 4.37 -13.00
CA MET A 101 -7.77 3.52 -13.84
C MET A 101 -6.94 2.50 -14.63
N ASN A 102 -5.86 2.95 -15.29
CA ASN A 102 -4.96 2.09 -16.02
C ASN A 102 -4.27 1.07 -15.10
N PHE A 103 -3.81 1.51 -13.93
CA PHE A 103 -3.22 0.63 -12.92
C PHE A 103 -4.19 -0.48 -12.48
N CYS A 104 -5.47 -0.15 -12.22
CA CYS A 104 -6.47 -1.15 -11.87
C CYS A 104 -6.68 -2.17 -12.99
N ARG A 105 -6.78 -1.70 -14.24
CA ARG A 105 -6.95 -2.57 -15.41
C ARG A 105 -5.73 -3.48 -15.60
N ASP A 106 -4.53 -2.92 -15.56
CA ASP A 106 -3.28 -3.68 -15.71
C ASP A 106 -3.10 -4.71 -14.58
N THR A 107 -3.56 -4.37 -13.36
CA THR A 107 -3.56 -5.32 -12.24
C THR A 107 -4.47 -6.51 -12.52
N GLU A 108 -5.71 -6.27 -12.94
CA GLU A 108 -6.67 -7.35 -13.22
C GLU A 108 -6.22 -8.20 -14.41
N GLU A 109 -5.64 -7.58 -15.43
CA GLU A 109 -5.08 -8.28 -16.58
C GLU A 109 -3.95 -9.23 -16.14
N ARG A 110 -3.00 -8.74 -15.33
CA ARG A 110 -1.92 -9.58 -14.80
C ARG A 110 -2.44 -10.72 -13.92
N ILE A 111 -3.46 -10.47 -13.09
CA ILE A 111 -4.08 -11.51 -12.28
C ILE A 111 -4.71 -12.59 -13.16
N SER A 112 -5.37 -12.20 -14.26
CA SER A 112 -6.02 -13.14 -15.18
C SER A 112 -5.03 -14.04 -15.95
N HIS A 113 -3.76 -13.62 -16.05
CA HIS A 113 -2.69 -14.38 -16.69
C HIS A 113 -1.84 -15.21 -15.72
N LEU A 114 -2.16 -15.20 -14.43
CA LEU A 114 -1.50 -16.09 -13.49
C LEU A 114 -1.78 -17.56 -13.84
N PRO A 115 -0.79 -18.44 -13.72
CA PRO A 115 -1.02 -19.88 -13.89
C PRO A 115 -1.98 -20.39 -12.82
N ASN A 116 -2.53 -21.59 -13.02
CA ASN A 116 -3.33 -22.25 -11.99
C ASN A 116 -2.51 -22.50 -10.72
N GLN A 117 -3.18 -22.54 -9.57
CA GLN A 117 -2.54 -22.68 -8.25
C GLN A 117 -1.75 -23.99 -8.07
N ASP A 118 -2.05 -25.02 -8.86
CA ASP A 118 -1.37 -26.31 -8.87
C ASP A 118 -0.03 -26.30 -9.65
N LYS A 119 0.26 -25.19 -10.34
CA LYS A 119 1.47 -25.06 -11.12
C LYS A 119 2.66 -24.61 -10.23
N GLU A 120 3.83 -25.18 -10.49
CA GLU A 120 5.07 -24.94 -9.75
C GLU A 120 5.47 -23.44 -9.74
N ASN A 121 5.23 -22.73 -10.83
CA ASN A 121 5.56 -21.31 -10.96
C ASN A 121 4.50 -20.35 -10.40
N PHE A 122 3.34 -20.83 -9.94
CA PHE A 122 2.24 -19.96 -9.46
C PHE A 122 2.70 -18.96 -8.40
N VAL A 123 3.38 -19.43 -7.35
CA VAL A 123 3.84 -18.57 -6.25
C VAL A 123 4.88 -17.56 -6.73
N LEU A 124 5.79 -17.95 -7.63
CA LEU A 124 6.80 -17.05 -8.19
C LEU A 124 6.13 -15.92 -9.00
N ASP A 125 5.15 -16.27 -9.83
CA ASP A 125 4.43 -15.30 -10.67
C ASP A 125 3.56 -14.36 -9.80
N VAL A 126 2.98 -14.85 -8.70
CA VAL A 126 2.29 -14.02 -7.71
C VAL A 126 3.28 -13.05 -7.04
N VAL A 127 4.44 -13.48 -6.63
CA VAL A 127 5.48 -12.62 -6.03
C VAL A 127 5.89 -11.51 -7.00
N ALA A 128 6.14 -11.85 -8.26
CA ALA A 128 6.48 -10.87 -9.30
C ALA A 128 5.34 -9.87 -9.55
N LEU A 129 4.09 -10.34 -9.61
CA LEU A 129 2.91 -9.51 -9.69
C LEU A 129 2.83 -8.52 -8.52
N LEU A 130 3.00 -9.01 -7.29
CA LEU A 130 2.90 -8.18 -6.09
C LEU A 130 4.03 -7.16 -5.97
N ALA A 131 5.24 -7.50 -6.40
CA ALA A 131 6.36 -6.56 -6.46
C ALA A 131 6.08 -5.42 -7.44
N TRP A 132 5.62 -5.75 -8.65
CA TRP A 132 5.19 -4.76 -9.62
C TRP A 132 4.04 -3.89 -9.08
N PHE A 133 3.01 -4.52 -8.50
CA PHE A 133 1.84 -3.84 -7.94
C PHE A 133 2.22 -2.84 -6.85
N GLN A 134 3.00 -3.29 -5.88
CA GLN A 134 3.45 -2.48 -4.75
C GLN A 134 4.27 -1.27 -5.22
N HIS A 135 5.25 -1.51 -6.10
CA HIS A 135 6.07 -0.45 -6.67
C HIS A 135 5.23 0.54 -7.47
N LYS A 136 4.41 0.05 -8.41
CA LYS A 136 3.60 0.89 -9.31
C LYS A 136 2.60 1.75 -8.57
N PHE A 137 1.92 1.21 -7.55
CA PHE A 137 0.99 1.98 -6.73
C PHE A 137 1.69 3.12 -5.98
N VAL A 138 2.81 2.81 -5.32
CA VAL A 138 3.59 3.82 -4.59
C VAL A 138 4.19 4.85 -5.55
N PHE A 139 4.59 4.45 -6.75
CA PHE A 139 5.07 5.36 -7.81
C PHE A 139 3.98 6.35 -8.25
N ILE A 140 2.76 5.88 -8.51
CA ILE A 140 1.60 6.74 -8.87
C ILE A 140 1.30 7.74 -7.75
N HIS A 141 1.45 7.31 -6.50
CA HIS A 141 1.21 8.14 -5.31
C HIS A 141 -0.14 8.85 -5.34
N PRO A 142 -1.26 8.09 -5.45
CA PRO A 142 -2.56 8.69 -5.73
C PRO A 142 -3.10 9.58 -4.62
N PHE A 143 -2.68 9.35 -3.37
CA PHE A 143 -3.15 10.07 -2.21
C PHE A 143 -2.13 11.09 -1.71
N GLN A 144 -2.62 12.05 -0.93
CA GLN A 144 -1.77 13.04 -0.29
C GLN A 144 -0.86 12.39 0.76
N ASP A 145 -1.31 11.27 1.36
CA ASP A 145 -0.54 10.45 2.28
C ASP A 145 -1.04 9.01 2.36
N TYR A 146 -0.39 8.18 3.21
CA TYR A 146 -0.69 6.77 3.47
C TYR A 146 -0.65 5.85 2.23
N ASN A 147 -0.01 6.27 1.14
CA ASN A 147 0.09 5.47 -0.08
C ASN A 147 0.75 4.11 0.18
N GLY A 148 1.85 4.07 0.94
CA GLY A 148 2.53 2.80 1.27
C GLY A 148 1.68 1.84 2.10
N ARG A 149 0.90 2.34 3.06
CA ARG A 149 -0.02 1.50 3.86
C ARG A 149 -1.18 1.00 3.02
N THR A 150 -1.74 1.85 2.18
CA THR A 150 -2.81 1.46 1.26
C THR A 150 -2.32 0.37 0.29
N ALA A 151 -1.12 0.53 -0.27
CA ALA A 151 -0.52 -0.47 -1.14
C ALA A 151 -0.37 -1.83 -0.43
N ARG A 152 0.12 -1.86 0.82
CA ARG A 152 0.26 -3.10 1.61
C ARG A 152 -1.10 -3.76 1.90
N MET A 153 -2.12 -3.00 2.26
CA MET A 153 -3.48 -3.54 2.46
C MET A 153 -4.06 -4.11 1.17
N LEU A 154 -3.84 -3.43 0.03
CA LEU A 154 -4.26 -3.95 -1.28
C LEU A 154 -3.49 -5.22 -1.68
N THR A 155 -2.21 -5.32 -1.31
CA THR A 155 -1.42 -6.56 -1.47
C THR A 155 -2.05 -7.73 -0.69
N ILE A 156 -2.49 -7.49 0.54
CA ILE A 156 -3.22 -8.48 1.35
C ILE A 156 -4.53 -8.88 0.67
N LEU A 157 -5.29 -7.92 0.13
CA LEU A 157 -6.52 -8.21 -0.62
C LEU A 157 -6.25 -9.13 -1.82
N ILE A 158 -5.20 -8.87 -2.59
CA ILE A 158 -4.84 -9.71 -3.75
C ILE A 158 -4.49 -11.13 -3.29
N LEU A 159 -3.68 -11.27 -2.24
CA LEU A 159 -3.30 -12.57 -1.69
C LEU A 159 -4.52 -13.37 -1.24
N LEU A 160 -5.39 -12.78 -0.43
CA LEU A 160 -6.61 -13.42 0.07
C LEU A 160 -7.54 -13.83 -1.08
N ARG A 161 -7.68 -12.99 -2.11
CA ARG A 161 -8.44 -13.31 -3.32
C ARG A 161 -7.86 -14.52 -4.07
N LEU A 162 -6.53 -14.63 -4.08
CA LEU A 162 -5.81 -15.76 -4.70
C LEU A 162 -5.72 -16.99 -3.78
N GLY A 163 -6.36 -16.99 -2.60
CA GLY A 163 -6.33 -18.10 -1.66
C GLY A 163 -4.98 -18.28 -0.95
N LEU A 164 -4.14 -17.25 -0.96
CA LEU A 164 -2.86 -17.22 -0.26
C LEU A 164 -3.00 -16.47 1.07
N PRO A 165 -2.16 -16.78 2.08
CA PRO A 165 -2.20 -16.09 3.36
C PRO A 165 -1.77 -14.63 3.23
N PRO A 166 -2.26 -13.75 4.14
CA PRO A 166 -1.80 -12.38 4.21
C PRO A 166 -0.32 -12.31 4.61
N ILE A 167 0.38 -11.32 4.12
CA ILE A 167 1.79 -11.08 4.47
C ILE A 167 1.96 -9.76 5.19
N GLU A 168 3.01 -9.67 5.99
CA GLU A 168 3.46 -8.44 6.60
C GLU A 168 4.75 -7.95 5.94
N LEU A 169 4.63 -6.90 5.11
CA LEU A 169 5.81 -6.19 4.60
C LEU A 169 6.30 -5.22 5.69
N ARG A 170 7.25 -5.69 6.48
CA ARG A 170 7.79 -4.95 7.63
C ARG A 170 8.36 -3.59 7.20
N SER A 171 8.02 -2.55 7.92
CA SER A 171 8.53 -1.19 7.71
C SER A 171 8.56 -0.39 9.01
N GLU A 172 8.49 -1.08 10.15
CA GLU A 172 8.33 -0.47 11.47
C GLU A 172 9.67 -0.13 12.09
N THR A 173 10.64 -1.02 11.99
CA THR A 173 12.02 -0.73 12.41
C THR A 173 12.71 0.15 11.37
N GLU A 174 13.72 0.88 11.78
CA GLU A 174 14.51 1.70 10.84
C GLU A 174 15.24 0.83 9.80
N SER A 175 15.67 -0.38 10.20
CA SER A 175 16.30 -1.35 9.29
C SER A 175 15.34 -1.83 8.22
N ASP A 176 14.14 -2.29 8.62
CA ASP A 176 13.11 -2.79 7.69
C ASP A 176 12.67 -1.70 6.73
N ARG A 177 12.44 -0.50 7.29
CA ARG A 177 12.10 0.68 6.47
C ARG A 177 13.17 0.99 5.44
N ARG A 178 14.44 0.92 5.83
CA ARG A 178 15.58 1.16 4.92
C ARG A 178 15.64 0.12 3.82
N SER A 179 15.45 -1.16 4.17
CA SER A 179 15.42 -2.28 3.22
C SER A 179 14.27 -2.13 2.21
N TYR A 180 13.08 -1.80 2.70
CA TYR A 180 11.92 -1.55 1.84
C TYR A 180 12.12 -0.34 0.92
N LEU A 181 12.63 0.79 1.44
CA LEU A 181 12.89 1.99 0.63
C LEU A 181 13.97 1.74 -0.43
N ASN A 182 15.02 0.98 -0.10
CA ASN A 182 16.04 0.58 -1.07
C ASN A 182 15.45 -0.29 -2.18
N ALA A 183 14.60 -1.27 -1.83
CA ALA A 183 13.91 -2.08 -2.83
C ALA A 183 13.02 -1.24 -3.76
N MET A 184 12.30 -0.28 -3.20
CA MET A 184 11.49 0.66 -4.00
C MET A 184 12.34 1.54 -4.93
N GLN A 185 13.50 2.04 -4.47
CA GLN A 185 14.43 2.81 -5.29
C GLN A 185 15.04 1.99 -6.42
N LYS A 186 15.33 0.71 -6.20
CA LYS A 186 15.76 -0.22 -7.25
C LYS A 186 14.65 -0.43 -8.28
N GLY A 187 13.41 -0.57 -7.83
CA GLY A 187 12.24 -0.63 -8.70
C GLY A 187 12.09 0.61 -9.61
N ASP A 188 12.48 1.79 -9.14
CA ASP A 188 12.50 3.01 -9.96
C ASP A 188 13.51 2.92 -11.14
N GLN A 189 14.51 2.05 -11.01
CA GLN A 189 15.52 1.75 -12.03
C GLN A 189 15.11 0.55 -12.92
N GLY A 190 13.91 -0.01 -12.71
CA GLY A 190 13.41 -1.20 -13.42
C GLY A 190 13.77 -2.54 -12.77
N ASP A 191 14.48 -2.54 -11.64
CA ASP A 191 14.88 -3.76 -10.93
C ASP A 191 13.99 -4.01 -9.72
N LEU A 192 13.06 -4.96 -9.83
CA LEU A 192 12.13 -5.36 -8.77
C LEU A 192 12.65 -6.52 -7.91
N SER A 193 13.82 -7.08 -8.20
CA SER A 193 14.34 -8.30 -7.55
C SER A 193 14.41 -8.20 -6.02
N LEU A 194 14.81 -7.04 -5.48
CA LEU A 194 14.84 -6.83 -4.03
C LEU A 194 13.43 -6.79 -3.42
N LEU A 195 12.45 -6.23 -4.13
CA LEU A 195 11.08 -6.20 -3.65
C LEU A 195 10.42 -7.58 -3.73
N GLU A 196 10.70 -8.33 -4.80
CA GLU A 196 10.31 -9.74 -4.93
C GLU A 196 10.88 -10.58 -3.79
N LYS A 197 12.16 -10.39 -3.45
CA LYS A 197 12.79 -11.05 -2.32
C LYS A 197 12.08 -10.76 -1.00
N LEU A 198 11.75 -9.51 -0.70
CA LEU A 198 11.04 -9.12 0.52
C LEU A 198 9.65 -9.75 0.59
N ILE A 199 8.92 -9.75 -0.52
CA ILE A 199 7.58 -10.34 -0.61
C ILE A 199 7.66 -11.87 -0.47
N SER A 200 8.61 -12.52 -1.15
CA SER A 200 8.83 -13.97 -1.05
C SER A 200 9.14 -14.39 0.37
N GLN A 201 10.03 -13.68 1.07
CA GLN A 201 10.35 -13.96 2.46
C GLN A 201 9.12 -13.82 3.36
N ALA A 202 8.37 -12.74 3.23
CA ALA A 202 7.15 -12.52 4.02
C ALA A 202 6.08 -13.60 3.75
N LEU A 203 5.95 -14.05 2.50
CA LEU A 203 5.00 -15.11 2.14
C LEU A 203 5.43 -16.47 2.69
N THR A 204 6.73 -16.79 2.65
CA THR A 204 7.28 -18.01 3.25
C THR A 204 7.02 -18.02 4.76
N GLU A 205 7.36 -16.95 5.47
CA GLU A 205 7.10 -16.82 6.91
C GLU A 205 5.59 -17.01 7.24
N SER A 206 4.70 -16.44 6.42
CA SER A 206 3.26 -16.57 6.64
C SER A 206 2.76 -18.00 6.41
N LEU A 207 3.26 -18.70 5.39
CA LEU A 207 2.94 -20.10 5.11
C LEU A 207 3.45 -21.05 6.19
N GLU A 208 4.64 -20.80 6.73
CA GLU A 208 5.20 -21.58 7.83
C GLU A 208 4.41 -21.42 9.12
N ASN A 209 3.99 -20.19 9.42
CA ASN A 209 3.16 -19.92 10.61
C ASN A 209 1.81 -20.66 10.57
N ILE A 210 1.19 -20.82 9.38
CA ILE A 210 -0.06 -21.57 9.24
C ILE A 210 0.16 -23.08 9.43
N LYS A 211 1.30 -23.63 9.00
CA LYS A 211 1.59 -25.06 9.17
C LYS A 211 1.85 -25.44 10.64
N ASN A 212 2.19 -24.46 11.47
CA ASN A 212 2.50 -24.67 12.88
C ASN A 212 1.30 -24.40 13.82
N LEU A 213 0.11 -24.08 13.27
CA LEU A 213 -1.15 -23.93 13.98
C LEU A 213 -2.00 -25.19 13.88
#